data_adc4cd4d76767e8cef0712b51f2b7aaf
#
_entry.id   adc4cd4d76767e8cef0712b51f2b7aaf
#
_cell.length_a   1.000
_cell.length_b   1.000
_cell.length_c   1.000
_cell.angle_alpha   90.00
_cell.angle_beta   90.00
_cell.angle_gamma   90.00
#
_symmetry.space_group_name_H-M   'P 1'
#
loop_
_entity.id
_entity.type
_entity.pdbx_description
1 polymer ?
#
loop_
_entity_poly.entity_id
_entity_poly.type
_entity_poly.pdbx_seq_one_letter_code
_entity_poly.pdbx_strand_id
1 'polypeptide(L)'
;MEEEASRFDDHAFSPMVSLEMNVAAFKSQWQFCDEITEYLSDILGQGHADPARYSNFLSVAANELVELAFRATDGRGRISFSLYRSATFNRLRIAFPCEGEFSRKSRKPRSGERQPALDGGSAHLVAKSDGTVLLSNLAAIFGAAIRVEQDGADGIEVIADFPSGEDFR
;
A
#
# COMPACT_ATOMS: atom_id res chain seq x y z
N MET A 1 1.88 3.10 -24.66
CA MET A 1 2.37 4.15 -23.75
C MET A 1 1.27 5.04 -23.16
N GLU A 2 0.12 5.15 -23.80
CA GLU A 2 -1.00 5.95 -23.29
C GLU A 2 -1.88 5.21 -22.27
N GLU A 3 -1.79 3.90 -22.18
CA GLU A 3 -2.66 3.08 -21.33
C GLU A 3 -2.21 3.03 -19.86
N GLU A 4 -0.92 3.21 -19.57
CA GLU A 4 -0.43 3.23 -18.19
C GLU A 4 -0.69 4.56 -17.46
N ALA A 5 -0.71 5.67 -18.17
CA ALA A 5 -1.02 6.97 -17.57
C ALA A 5 -2.49 7.08 -17.12
N SER A 6 -3.39 6.34 -17.77
CA SER A 6 -4.82 6.33 -17.45
C SER A 6 -5.16 5.57 -16.16
N ARG A 7 -4.27 4.67 -15.70
CA ARG A 7 -4.53 3.86 -14.50
C ARG A 7 -4.48 4.66 -13.20
N PHE A 8 -3.83 5.80 -13.21
CA PHE A 8 -3.64 6.63 -12.02
C PHE A 8 -4.41 7.95 -12.06
N ASP A 9 -5.40 8.08 -12.93
CA ASP A 9 -6.24 9.26 -12.97
C ASP A 9 -7.15 9.33 -11.74
N ASP A 10 -6.79 10.20 -10.82
CA ASP A 10 -7.53 10.40 -9.56
C ASP A 10 -8.95 10.93 -9.79
N HIS A 11 -9.22 11.55 -10.93
CA HIS A 11 -10.54 12.09 -11.26
C HIS A 11 -11.59 11.01 -11.57
N ALA A 12 -11.15 9.81 -11.94
CA ALA A 12 -12.03 8.69 -12.25
C ALA A 12 -12.53 7.93 -11.01
N PHE A 13 -11.97 8.21 -9.83
CA PHE A 13 -12.28 7.49 -8.59
C PHE A 13 -13.24 8.25 -7.69
N SER A 14 -14.25 7.54 -7.19
CA SER A 14 -15.17 8.03 -6.17
C SER A 14 -14.77 7.50 -4.79
N PRO A 15 -14.77 8.34 -3.75
CA PRO A 15 -14.45 7.90 -2.40
C PRO A 15 -15.53 6.98 -1.84
N MET A 16 -15.12 5.91 -1.16
CA MET A 16 -16.02 4.97 -0.48
C MET A 16 -15.95 5.11 1.02
N VAL A 17 -14.74 5.08 1.57
CA VAL A 17 -14.49 5.16 3.01
C VAL A 17 -13.11 5.75 3.27
N SER A 18 -12.97 6.42 4.38
CA SER A 18 -11.68 6.85 4.92
C SER A 18 -11.67 6.56 6.42
N LEU A 19 -10.65 5.86 6.87
CA LEU A 19 -10.37 5.57 8.26
C LEU A 19 -9.04 6.21 8.64
N GLU A 20 -9.06 7.04 9.67
CA GLU A 20 -7.86 7.67 10.19
C GLU A 20 -7.70 7.34 11.67
N MET A 21 -6.48 6.99 12.06
CA MET A 21 -6.19 6.71 13.45
C MET A 21 -4.79 7.16 13.85
N ASN A 22 -4.59 7.30 15.15
CA ASN A 22 -3.27 7.59 15.71
C ASN A 22 -2.33 6.40 15.50
N VAL A 23 -1.11 6.66 15.04
CA VAL A 23 -0.12 5.59 14.79
C VAL A 23 0.20 4.81 16.07
N ALA A 24 0.29 5.48 17.22
CA ALA A 24 0.55 4.78 18.47
C ALA A 24 -0.57 3.81 18.84
N ALA A 25 -1.83 4.17 18.57
CA ALA A 25 -2.96 3.27 18.74
C ALA A 25 -2.90 2.10 17.76
N PHE A 26 -2.64 2.37 16.49
CA PHE A 26 -2.50 1.34 15.46
C PHE A 26 -1.40 0.33 15.81
N LYS A 27 -0.24 0.80 16.25
CA LYS A 27 0.90 -0.05 16.61
C LYS A 27 0.81 -0.70 18.00
N SER A 28 -0.20 -0.37 18.78
CA SER A 28 -0.36 -0.92 20.14
C SER A 28 -0.69 -2.42 20.14
N GLN A 29 -1.35 -2.91 19.08
CA GLN A 29 -1.73 -4.30 18.95
C GLN A 29 -1.66 -4.73 17.47
N TRP A 30 -0.97 -5.83 17.22
CA TRP A 30 -0.92 -6.43 15.88
C TRP A 30 -2.30 -6.82 15.33
N GLN A 31 -3.21 -7.20 16.21
CA GLN A 31 -4.58 -7.57 15.87
C GLN A 31 -5.32 -6.50 15.07
N PHE A 32 -4.97 -5.21 15.23
CA PHE A 32 -5.57 -4.14 14.43
C PHE A 32 -5.31 -4.29 12.93
N CYS A 33 -4.22 -4.93 12.53
CA CYS A 33 -3.99 -5.24 11.13
C CYS A 33 -5.09 -6.13 10.56
N ASP A 34 -5.45 -7.18 11.29
CA ASP A 34 -6.49 -8.11 10.86
C ASP A 34 -7.87 -7.44 10.84
N GLU A 35 -8.21 -6.69 11.87
CA GLU A 35 -9.50 -5.98 11.99
C GLU A 35 -9.68 -4.93 10.89
N ILE A 36 -8.64 -4.15 10.61
CA ILE A 36 -8.66 -3.14 9.55
C ILE A 36 -8.75 -3.83 8.19
N THR A 37 -7.99 -4.89 7.97
CA THR A 37 -8.02 -5.67 6.73
C THR A 37 -9.40 -6.25 6.47
N GLU A 38 -10.02 -6.85 7.45
CA GLU A 38 -11.38 -7.41 7.36
C GLU A 38 -12.39 -6.31 6.97
N TYR A 39 -12.36 -5.20 7.69
CA TYR A 39 -13.24 -4.06 7.42
C TYR A 39 -13.09 -3.51 5.99
N LEU A 40 -11.86 -3.28 5.55
CA LEU A 40 -11.58 -2.75 4.21
C LEU A 40 -11.97 -3.75 3.10
N SER A 41 -11.69 -5.03 3.32
CA SER A 41 -12.00 -6.09 2.36
C SER A 41 -13.49 -6.29 2.18
N ASP A 42 -14.26 -6.20 3.25
CA ASP A 42 -15.72 -6.29 3.21
C ASP A 42 -16.33 -5.13 2.38
N ILE A 43 -15.80 -3.92 2.55
CA ILE A 43 -16.24 -2.77 1.75
C ILE A 43 -15.85 -2.95 0.29
N LEU A 44 -14.62 -3.40 0.01
CA LEU A 44 -14.16 -3.66 -1.35
C LEU A 44 -15.00 -4.72 -2.06
N GLY A 45 -15.50 -5.70 -1.34
CA GLY A 45 -16.37 -6.75 -1.89
C GLY A 45 -17.76 -6.28 -2.26
N GLN A 46 -18.24 -5.18 -1.70
CA GLN A 46 -19.60 -4.70 -1.96
C GLN A 46 -19.80 -4.30 -3.43
N GLY A 47 -20.96 -4.68 -3.97
CA GLY A 47 -21.31 -4.38 -5.36
C GLY A 47 -20.73 -5.32 -6.40
N HIS A 48 -19.98 -6.33 -6.01
CA HIS A 48 -19.52 -7.40 -6.88
C HIS A 48 -20.55 -8.54 -6.97
N ALA A 49 -20.52 -9.29 -8.06
CA ALA A 49 -21.43 -10.42 -8.27
C ALA A 49 -21.27 -11.52 -7.21
N ASP A 50 -20.03 -11.77 -6.79
CA ASP A 50 -19.68 -12.64 -5.67
C ASP A 50 -18.85 -11.84 -4.65
N PRO A 51 -19.53 -11.12 -3.72
CA PRO A 51 -18.82 -10.25 -2.78
C PRO A 51 -17.84 -11.00 -1.88
N ALA A 52 -18.20 -12.19 -1.42
CA ALA A 52 -17.37 -12.99 -0.52
C ALA A 52 -16.08 -13.46 -1.21
N ARG A 53 -16.18 -13.91 -2.46
CA ARG A 53 -15.02 -14.35 -3.23
C ARG A 53 -14.05 -13.19 -3.50
N TYR A 54 -14.59 -12.05 -3.89
CA TYR A 54 -13.79 -10.85 -4.15
C TYR A 54 -13.13 -10.34 -2.87
N SER A 55 -13.87 -10.25 -1.77
CA SER A 55 -13.36 -9.87 -0.46
C SER A 55 -12.24 -10.80 0.01
N ASN A 56 -12.44 -12.12 -0.08
CA ASN A 56 -11.42 -13.10 0.29
C ASN A 56 -10.15 -12.98 -0.56
N PHE A 57 -10.32 -12.77 -1.86
CA PHE A 57 -9.19 -12.57 -2.77
C PHE A 57 -8.38 -11.32 -2.39
N LEU A 58 -9.03 -10.19 -2.17
CA LEU A 58 -8.36 -8.95 -1.83
C LEU A 58 -7.84 -8.89 -0.40
N SER A 59 -8.45 -9.65 0.52
CA SER A 59 -8.03 -9.63 1.93
C SER A 59 -6.57 -10.02 2.12
N VAL A 60 -6.07 -10.94 1.31
CA VAL A 60 -4.66 -11.34 1.35
C VAL A 60 -3.75 -10.16 0.97
N ALA A 61 -4.04 -9.49 -0.14
CA ALA A 61 -3.25 -8.34 -0.56
C ALA A 61 -3.40 -7.16 0.40
N ALA A 62 -4.61 -6.87 0.85
CA ALA A 62 -4.86 -5.79 1.80
C ALA A 62 -4.14 -6.04 3.13
N ASN A 63 -4.15 -7.28 3.63
CA ASN A 63 -3.43 -7.63 4.85
C ASN A 63 -1.92 -7.38 4.73
N GLU A 64 -1.31 -7.81 3.65
CA GLU A 64 0.11 -7.60 3.41
C GLU A 64 0.47 -6.10 3.35
N LEU A 65 -0.38 -5.28 2.74
CA LEU A 65 -0.18 -3.84 2.67
C LEU A 65 -0.37 -3.15 4.03
N VAL A 66 -1.38 -3.56 4.80
CA VAL A 66 -1.62 -3.05 6.16
C VAL A 66 -0.47 -3.44 7.09
N GLU A 67 0.01 -4.67 7.03
CA GLU A 67 1.15 -5.13 7.79
C GLU A 67 2.45 -4.43 7.40
N LEU A 68 2.64 -4.15 6.11
CA LEU A 68 3.77 -3.35 5.63
C LEU A 68 3.76 -1.96 6.28
N ALA A 69 2.61 -1.29 6.31
CA ALA A 69 2.46 -0.01 6.96
C ALA A 69 2.70 -0.09 8.47
N PHE A 70 2.23 -1.15 9.13
CA PHE A 70 2.48 -1.40 10.56
C PHE A 70 3.97 -1.50 10.87
N ARG A 71 4.73 -2.21 10.04
CA ARG A 71 6.18 -2.37 10.23
C ARG A 71 6.96 -1.11 9.87
N ALA A 72 6.53 -0.38 8.85
CA ALA A 72 7.27 0.75 8.29
C ALA A 72 7.02 2.07 9.00
N THR A 73 5.84 2.26 9.64
CA THR A 73 5.49 3.53 10.25
C THR A 73 6.22 3.77 11.56
N ASP A 74 6.55 5.04 11.80
CA ASP A 74 7.09 5.48 13.10
C ASP A 74 5.96 5.58 14.13
N GLY A 75 6.28 5.53 15.40
CA GLY A 75 5.29 5.56 16.47
C GLY A 75 4.59 6.90 16.70
N ARG A 76 4.64 7.85 15.76
CA ARG A 76 4.10 9.21 15.89
C ARG A 76 3.27 9.61 14.69
N GLY A 77 2.26 10.44 14.92
CA GLY A 77 1.41 10.97 13.87
C GLY A 77 0.17 10.14 13.62
N ARG A 78 -0.35 10.23 12.42
CA ARG A 78 -1.58 9.57 12.01
C ARG A 78 -1.36 8.67 10.81
N ILE A 79 -2.08 7.57 10.78
CA ILE A 79 -2.17 6.67 9.64
C ILE A 79 -3.60 6.74 9.09
N SER A 80 -3.73 6.78 7.78
CA SER A 80 -5.02 6.76 7.10
C SER A 80 -5.12 5.62 6.10
N PHE A 81 -6.29 5.02 6.04
CA PHE A 81 -6.69 4.00 5.09
C PHE A 81 -7.89 4.52 4.32
N SER A 82 -7.81 4.62 3.02
CA SER A 82 -8.88 5.17 2.19
C SER A 82 -9.18 4.24 1.03
N LEU A 83 -10.45 4.03 0.74
CA LEU A 83 -10.91 3.25 -0.40
C LEU A 83 -11.63 4.13 -1.39
N TYR A 84 -11.35 3.88 -2.66
CA TYR A 84 -11.96 4.55 -3.80
C TYR A 84 -12.38 3.51 -4.83
N ARG A 85 -13.39 3.85 -5.60
CA ARG A 85 -13.88 3.00 -6.69
C ARG A 85 -14.02 3.78 -7.98
N SER A 86 -13.55 3.19 -9.07
CA SER A 86 -13.82 3.61 -10.43
C SER A 86 -14.64 2.53 -11.15
N ALA A 87 -14.96 2.75 -12.42
CA ALA A 87 -15.66 1.76 -13.23
C ALA A 87 -14.90 0.44 -13.37
N THR A 88 -13.56 0.47 -13.31
CA THR A 88 -12.69 -0.66 -13.62
C THR A 88 -11.74 -1.08 -12.51
N PHE A 89 -11.59 -0.25 -11.47
CA PHE A 89 -10.64 -0.50 -10.39
C PHE A 89 -11.23 -0.15 -9.01
N ASN A 90 -10.74 -0.86 -8.01
CA ASN A 90 -10.83 -0.47 -6.61
C ASN A 90 -9.45 -0.03 -6.14
N ARG A 91 -9.37 1.12 -5.50
CA ARG A 91 -8.11 1.70 -5.00
C ARG A 91 -8.06 1.68 -3.48
N LEU A 92 -7.00 1.10 -2.95
CA LEU A 92 -6.62 1.24 -1.54
C LEU A 92 -5.45 2.22 -1.43
N ARG A 93 -5.60 3.23 -0.59
CA ARG A 93 -4.54 4.17 -0.23
C ARG A 93 -4.23 4.05 1.25
N ILE A 94 -2.95 3.90 1.58
CA ILE A 94 -2.47 3.89 2.95
C ILE A 94 -1.42 4.98 3.08
N ALA A 95 -1.70 6.01 3.88
CA ALA A 95 -0.78 7.10 4.13
C ALA A 95 -0.32 7.06 5.58
N PHE A 96 0.98 7.10 5.80
CA PHE A 96 1.59 7.00 7.13
C PHE A 96 2.91 7.76 7.22
N PRO A 97 3.26 8.26 8.42
CA PRO A 97 4.56 8.86 8.64
C PRO A 97 5.65 7.77 8.63
N CYS A 98 6.74 8.08 7.97
CA CYS A 98 7.89 7.19 7.88
C CYS A 98 9.16 8.04 7.78
N GLU A 99 9.89 8.15 8.88
CA GLU A 99 11.23 8.74 8.90
C GLU A 99 12.24 7.69 8.45
N GLY A 100 12.96 7.93 7.39
CA GLY A 100 14.06 7.09 6.98
C GLY A 100 13.99 6.60 5.56
N GLU A 101 14.50 5.44 5.32
CA GLU A 101 15.02 4.99 4.05
C GLU A 101 14.00 4.70 2.94
N PHE A 102 12.70 4.54 3.24
CA PHE A 102 11.65 4.54 2.21
C PHE A 102 11.57 5.89 1.51
N SER A 103 11.77 6.96 2.25
CA SER A 103 11.82 8.33 1.72
C SER A 103 13.05 8.59 0.83
N ARG A 104 14.12 7.85 0.99
CA ARG A 104 15.37 8.09 0.24
C ARG A 104 15.42 7.42 -1.12
N LYS A 105 14.66 6.36 -1.35
CA LYS A 105 14.67 5.64 -2.64
C LYS A 105 13.93 6.34 -3.78
N SER A 106 13.04 7.28 -3.49
CA SER A 106 12.38 8.06 -4.54
C SER A 106 13.19 9.28 -5.01
N ARG A 107 14.32 9.58 -4.36
CA ARG A 107 15.29 10.54 -4.90
C ARG A 107 16.16 9.84 -5.93
N LYS A 108 16.10 10.28 -7.18
CA LYS A 108 17.06 9.89 -8.22
C LYS A 108 18.47 9.99 -7.65
N PRO A 109 19.31 8.95 -7.80
CA PRO A 109 20.69 9.03 -7.36
C PRO A 109 21.36 10.18 -8.09
N ARG A 110 21.88 11.16 -7.36
CA ARG A 110 22.80 12.12 -7.93
C ARG A 110 24.02 11.35 -8.39
N SER A 111 24.30 11.40 -9.67
CA SER A 111 25.50 10.82 -10.26
C SER A 111 26.72 11.35 -9.52
N GLY A 112 27.41 10.49 -8.76
CA GLY A 112 28.64 10.83 -8.07
C GLY A 112 28.85 10.24 -6.68
N GLU A 113 27.85 9.69 -6.02
CA GLU A 113 28.06 9.03 -4.75
C GLU A 113 28.40 7.54 -4.95
N ARG A 114 29.65 7.21 -4.68
CA ARG A 114 30.08 5.83 -4.55
C ARG A 114 29.35 5.17 -3.39
N GLN A 115 28.71 4.03 -3.65
CA GLN A 115 28.16 3.18 -2.60
C GLN A 115 29.27 2.87 -1.58
N PRO A 116 29.06 3.14 -0.29
CA PRO A 116 29.97 2.65 0.71
C PRO A 116 29.93 1.13 0.75
N ALA A 117 31.12 0.53 0.79
CA ALA A 117 31.27 -0.91 0.86
C ALA A 117 30.53 -1.51 2.06
N LEU A 118 29.90 -2.63 1.81
CA LEU A 118 29.20 -3.49 2.72
C LEU A 118 30.07 -3.85 3.94
N ASP A 119 29.76 -3.28 5.10
CA ASP A 119 30.08 -3.91 6.38
C ASP A 119 29.04 -3.48 7.43
N GLY A 120 28.29 -4.44 7.92
CA GLY A 120 27.49 -4.33 9.13
C GLY A 120 26.01 -3.96 8.99
N GLY A 121 25.45 -3.86 7.77
CA GLY A 121 24.08 -3.42 7.54
C GLY A 121 23.07 -4.48 7.06
N SER A 122 23.42 -5.75 7.19
CA SER A 122 22.70 -6.86 6.53
C SER A 122 21.21 -6.95 6.88
N ALA A 123 20.83 -6.72 8.12
CA ALA A 123 19.43 -6.83 8.57
C ALA A 123 18.54 -5.68 8.04
N HIS A 124 19.10 -4.49 7.92
CA HIS A 124 18.36 -3.32 7.43
C HIS A 124 18.14 -3.34 5.92
N LEU A 125 19.08 -3.88 5.16
CA LEU A 125 18.98 -4.06 3.72
C LEU A 125 18.00 -5.18 3.35
N VAL A 126 17.91 -6.22 4.16
CA VAL A 126 16.93 -7.30 3.99
C VAL A 126 15.50 -6.79 4.15
N ALA A 127 15.23 -5.96 5.16
CA ALA A 127 13.91 -5.37 5.36
C ALA A 127 13.47 -4.47 4.20
N LYS A 128 14.39 -3.76 3.54
CA LYS A 128 14.11 -2.92 2.36
C LYS A 128 13.86 -3.71 1.09
N SER A 129 14.70 -4.70 0.82
CA SER A 129 14.53 -5.57 -0.33
C SER A 129 13.24 -6.37 -0.22
N ASP A 130 12.87 -6.80 1.00
CA ASP A 130 11.64 -7.53 1.27
C ASP A 130 10.38 -6.71 0.99
N GLY A 131 10.35 -5.42 1.37
CA GLY A 131 9.22 -4.54 1.08
C GLY A 131 9.01 -4.32 -0.42
N THR A 132 10.08 -4.07 -1.19
CA THR A 132 10.00 -3.87 -2.64
C THR A 132 9.63 -5.17 -3.36
N VAL A 133 10.20 -6.30 -2.95
CA VAL A 133 9.88 -7.63 -3.49
C VAL A 133 8.43 -7.99 -3.18
N LEU A 134 7.97 -7.72 -1.97
CA LEU A 134 6.58 -7.94 -1.56
C LEU A 134 5.61 -7.18 -2.46
N LEU A 135 5.83 -5.88 -2.67
CA LEU A 135 4.97 -5.05 -3.51
C LEU A 135 4.95 -5.53 -4.96
N SER A 136 6.10 -5.93 -5.51
CA SER A 136 6.20 -6.49 -6.85
C SER A 136 5.46 -7.83 -6.97
N ASN A 137 5.58 -8.69 -5.97
CA ASN A 137 4.88 -9.98 -5.94
C ASN A 137 3.37 -9.79 -5.82
N LEU A 138 2.90 -8.89 -4.97
CA LEU A 138 1.47 -8.58 -4.84
C LEU A 138 0.92 -8.02 -6.15
N ALA A 139 1.63 -7.11 -6.79
CA ALA A 139 1.22 -6.55 -8.07
C ALA A 139 1.09 -7.66 -9.15
N ALA A 140 2.04 -8.58 -9.22
CA ALA A 140 2.00 -9.69 -10.18
C ALA A 140 0.87 -10.69 -9.89
N ILE A 141 0.70 -11.12 -8.63
CA ILE A 141 -0.29 -12.12 -8.24
C ILE A 141 -1.72 -11.61 -8.41
N PHE A 142 -1.97 -10.37 -8.03
CA PHE A 142 -3.33 -9.78 -8.03
C PHE A 142 -3.65 -8.97 -9.27
N GLY A 143 -2.73 -8.87 -10.24
CA GLY A 143 -2.89 -8.00 -11.40
C GLY A 143 -3.06 -6.53 -11.01
N ALA A 144 -2.54 -6.15 -9.85
CA ALA A 144 -2.68 -4.82 -9.29
C ALA A 144 -1.58 -3.89 -9.78
N ALA A 145 -1.89 -2.61 -9.85
CA ALA A 145 -0.88 -1.55 -10.00
C ALA A 145 -0.60 -0.95 -8.63
N ILE A 146 0.61 -1.15 -8.11
CA ILE A 146 1.01 -0.67 -6.79
C ILE A 146 2.14 0.34 -6.96
N ARG A 147 1.97 1.51 -6.36
CA ARG A 147 2.99 2.57 -6.31
C ARG A 147 3.17 3.10 -4.91
N VAL A 148 4.36 3.61 -4.65
CA VAL A 148 4.71 4.30 -3.40
C VAL A 148 5.07 5.73 -3.73
N GLU A 149 4.41 6.68 -3.10
CA GLU A 149 4.65 8.11 -3.27
C GLU A 149 5.08 8.73 -1.95
N GLN A 150 5.84 9.80 -2.05
CA GLN A 150 6.15 10.62 -0.88
C GLN A 150 4.98 11.56 -0.58
N ASP A 151 4.52 11.54 0.66
CA ASP A 151 3.47 12.41 1.18
C ASP A 151 4.10 13.43 2.15
N GLY A 152 4.40 14.62 1.66
CA GLY A 152 5.10 15.63 2.44
C GLY A 152 6.56 15.29 2.71
N ALA A 153 7.15 15.88 3.77
CA ALA A 153 8.56 15.71 4.11
C ALA A 153 8.85 14.35 4.79
N ASP A 154 7.93 13.85 5.60
CA ASP A 154 8.11 12.70 6.49
C ASP A 154 7.02 11.64 6.32
N GLY A 155 6.26 11.67 5.23
CA GLY A 155 5.18 10.76 4.97
C GLY A 155 5.37 9.91 3.72
N ILE A 156 4.74 8.75 3.72
CA ILE A 156 4.65 7.83 2.59
C ILE A 156 3.20 7.48 2.33
N GLU A 157 2.85 7.37 1.07
CA GLU A 157 1.58 6.88 0.60
C GLU A 157 1.77 5.66 -0.30
N VAL A 158 1.13 4.57 0.07
CA VAL A 158 1.05 3.36 -0.76
C VAL A 158 -0.30 3.37 -1.44
N ILE A 159 -0.31 3.25 -2.77
CA ILE A 159 -1.52 3.24 -3.59
C ILE A 159 -1.56 1.94 -4.35
N ALA A 160 -2.62 1.17 -4.16
CA ALA A 160 -2.84 -0.09 -4.85
C ALA A 160 -4.17 -0.06 -5.60
N ASP A 161 -4.12 -0.25 -6.91
CA ASP A 161 -5.28 -0.33 -7.79
C ASP A 161 -5.52 -1.79 -8.17
N PHE A 162 -6.64 -2.34 -7.73
CA PHE A 162 -7.07 -3.70 -8.00
C PHE A 162 -8.14 -3.71 -9.08
N PRO A 163 -8.04 -4.57 -10.10
CA PRO A 163 -9.11 -4.72 -11.09
C PRO A 163 -10.42 -5.10 -10.42
N SER A 164 -11.51 -4.47 -10.83
CA SER A 164 -12.87 -4.77 -10.34
C SER A 164 -13.64 -5.75 -11.23
N GLY A 165 -13.04 -6.21 -12.33
CA GLY A 165 -13.65 -7.16 -13.27
C GLY A 165 -13.81 -8.56 -12.68
N GLU A 166 -14.79 -9.32 -13.20
CA GLU A 166 -15.10 -10.67 -12.74
C GLU A 166 -14.08 -11.75 -13.17
N ASP A 167 -13.07 -11.37 -13.96
CA ASP A 167 -12.08 -12.27 -14.54
C ASP A 167 -10.90 -12.57 -13.59
N PHE A 168 -11.21 -12.90 -12.35
CA PHE A 168 -10.24 -13.56 -11.50
C PHE A 168 -10.21 -15.06 -11.84
N ARG A 169 -9.44 -15.39 -12.82
CA ARG A 169 -9.15 -16.78 -13.17
C ARG A 169 -7.79 -17.20 -12.62
#